data_841db67bb7abc51475e58386db2632bc
#
_entry.id   841db67bb7abc51475e58386db2632bc
#
_cell.length_a   1.000
_cell.length_b   1.000
_cell.length_c   1.000
_cell.angle_alpha   90.00
_cell.angle_beta   90.00
_cell.angle_gamma   90.00
#
_symmetry.space_group_name_H-M   'P 1'
#
loop_
_entity.id
_entity.type
_entity.pdbx_description
1 polymer ?
#
loop_
_entity_poly.entity_id
_entity_poly.type
_entity_poly.pdbx_seq_one_letter_code
_entity_poly.pdbx_strand_id
1 'polypeptide(L)'
;MKVPVLDLSKRKVKRITLPPVFSIPFIRVDLIQRAVISALTARIQPKGRDPMAGKRTSAESWGVGYDLSRVPRVKGERHPRAGTGAFAPFTVGGRMCFPLTTEKIWHEKINKKERKQAIMHAIAATARLEFVKERGHLFGEDISLPVVVVDKLEEISKTRELREILKKLSLWEDVERAKKGIRIRAGKGKMRGRRYKKPKSILFVISQDKGLRKAARNLPGVDVATVEELNVLLLAPGGHPGRLTVWTESAIKKLAEHFS
;
A
#
# COMPACT_ATOMS: atom_id res chain seq x y z
N MET A 1 -19.61 -15.25 -15.78
CA MET A 1 -19.07 -16.29 -14.87
C MET A 1 -20.04 -16.49 -13.71
N LYS A 2 -20.42 -17.74 -13.35
CA LYS A 2 -21.29 -18.04 -12.19
C LYS A 2 -20.45 -18.65 -11.07
N VAL A 3 -20.56 -18.11 -9.87
CA VAL A 3 -19.77 -18.55 -8.70
C VAL A 3 -20.72 -18.94 -7.56
N PRO A 4 -20.40 -20.00 -6.78
CA PRO A 4 -21.20 -20.38 -5.63
C PRO A 4 -21.09 -19.34 -4.51
N VAL A 5 -22.21 -19.05 -3.86
CA VAL A 5 -22.27 -18.30 -2.60
C VAL A 5 -22.13 -19.31 -1.47
N LEU A 6 -21.15 -19.09 -0.60
CA LEU A 6 -20.86 -19.93 0.55
C LEU A 6 -21.57 -19.40 1.80
N ASP A 7 -22.10 -20.32 2.60
CA ASP A 7 -22.50 -20.00 3.96
C ASP A 7 -21.27 -19.92 4.89
N LEU A 8 -21.45 -19.45 6.11
CA LEU A 8 -20.42 -19.37 7.16
C LEU A 8 -19.83 -20.75 7.51
N SER A 9 -20.51 -21.84 7.13
CA SER A 9 -20.07 -23.23 7.30
C SER A 9 -19.44 -23.85 6.05
N LYS A 10 -19.07 -23.07 5.02
CA LYS A 10 -18.53 -23.52 3.71
C LYS A 10 -19.54 -24.27 2.83
N ARG A 11 -20.84 -24.33 3.20
CA ARG A 11 -21.86 -24.95 2.36
C ARG A 11 -22.22 -24.02 1.20
N LYS A 12 -22.39 -24.58 0.00
CA LYS A 12 -22.86 -23.86 -1.19
C LYS A 12 -24.37 -23.66 -1.09
N VAL A 13 -24.82 -22.41 -0.92
CA VAL A 13 -26.26 -22.08 -0.78
C VAL A 13 -26.91 -21.86 -2.13
N LYS A 14 -26.28 -21.03 -2.97
CA LYS A 14 -26.78 -20.67 -4.31
C LYS A 14 -25.64 -20.28 -5.22
N ARG A 15 -25.95 -20.01 -6.49
CA ARG A 15 -24.96 -19.43 -7.46
C ARG A 15 -25.38 -18.02 -7.82
N ILE A 16 -24.40 -17.12 -7.88
CA ILE A 16 -24.57 -15.74 -8.34
C ILE A 16 -23.81 -15.51 -9.64
N THR A 17 -24.38 -14.69 -10.52
CA THR A 17 -23.68 -14.24 -11.73
C THR A 17 -22.82 -13.03 -11.37
N LEU A 18 -21.52 -13.11 -11.66
CA LEU A 18 -20.59 -12.00 -11.41
C LEU A 18 -20.77 -10.90 -12.45
N PRO A 19 -20.57 -9.63 -12.06
CA PRO A 19 -20.53 -8.50 -12.97
C PRO A 19 -19.43 -8.64 -14.03
N PRO A 20 -19.58 -8.00 -15.21
CA PRO A 20 -18.61 -8.08 -16.32
C PRO A 20 -17.18 -7.70 -15.93
N VAL A 21 -17.02 -6.86 -14.91
CA VAL A 21 -15.72 -6.42 -14.38
C VAL A 21 -14.81 -7.60 -13.98
N PHE A 22 -15.37 -8.73 -13.52
CA PHE A 22 -14.58 -9.93 -13.19
C PHE A 22 -14.13 -10.73 -14.41
N SER A 23 -14.72 -10.48 -15.59
CA SER A 23 -14.50 -11.25 -16.82
C SER A 23 -13.56 -10.56 -17.81
N ILE A 24 -12.84 -9.50 -17.39
CA ILE A 24 -11.88 -8.80 -18.25
C ILE A 24 -10.79 -9.76 -18.73
N PRO A 25 -10.59 -9.94 -20.04
CA PRO A 25 -9.70 -10.99 -20.57
C PRO A 25 -8.22 -10.75 -20.29
N PHE A 26 -7.78 -9.50 -20.32
CA PHE A 26 -6.39 -9.12 -20.11
C PHE A 26 -6.23 -8.15 -18.96
N ILE A 27 -5.31 -8.45 -18.02
CA ILE A 27 -5.05 -7.59 -16.85
C ILE A 27 -3.88 -6.66 -17.16
N ARG A 28 -4.14 -5.36 -17.15
CA ARG A 28 -3.12 -4.33 -17.34
C ARG A 28 -2.46 -3.96 -16.01
N VAL A 29 -1.35 -4.62 -15.73
CA VAL A 29 -0.56 -4.40 -14.50
C VAL A 29 0.08 -3.00 -14.49
N ASP A 30 0.45 -2.47 -15.64
CA ASP A 30 1.01 -1.13 -15.83
C ASP A 30 0.06 -0.03 -15.29
N LEU A 31 -1.23 -0.10 -15.64
CA LEU A 31 -2.24 0.85 -15.12
C LEU A 31 -2.41 0.73 -13.60
N ILE A 32 -2.41 -0.50 -13.09
CA ILE A 32 -2.50 -0.76 -11.64
C ILE A 32 -1.32 -0.13 -10.93
N GLN A 33 -0.09 -0.32 -11.43
CA GLN A 33 1.13 0.25 -10.84
C GLN A 33 1.10 1.77 -10.85
N ARG A 34 0.75 2.40 -11.97
CA ARG A 34 0.60 3.87 -12.07
C ARG A 34 -0.41 4.40 -11.06
N ALA A 35 -1.56 3.75 -10.93
CA ALA A 35 -2.59 4.15 -9.99
C ALA A 35 -2.14 3.99 -8.53
N VAL A 36 -1.39 2.94 -8.20
CA VAL A 36 -0.79 2.74 -6.88
C VAL A 36 0.25 3.83 -6.58
N ILE A 37 1.14 4.14 -7.51
CA ILE A 37 2.15 5.19 -7.36
C ILE A 37 1.46 6.54 -7.14
N SER A 38 0.45 6.86 -7.94
CA SER A 38 -0.35 8.08 -7.77
C SER A 38 -0.97 8.17 -6.37
N ALA A 39 -1.57 7.10 -5.88
CA ALA A 39 -2.20 7.06 -4.55
C ALA A 39 -1.17 7.12 -3.40
N LEU A 40 0.03 6.58 -3.58
CA LEU A 40 1.12 6.67 -2.60
C LEU A 40 1.73 8.07 -2.58
N THR A 41 1.98 8.66 -3.74
CA THR A 41 2.57 10.00 -3.86
C THR A 41 1.64 11.10 -3.38
N ALA A 42 0.32 10.93 -3.50
CA ALA A 42 -0.70 11.84 -2.95
C ALA A 42 -0.63 11.98 -1.41
N ARG A 43 -0.03 11.00 -0.71
CA ARG A 43 0.14 11.04 0.75
C ARG A 43 1.41 11.75 1.20
N ILE A 44 2.28 12.11 0.28
CA ILE A 44 3.55 12.75 0.58
C ILE A 44 3.30 14.24 0.82
N GLN A 45 3.71 14.72 2.01
CA GLN A 45 3.67 16.14 2.31
C GLN A 45 4.83 16.87 1.62
N PRO A 46 4.63 18.13 1.19
CA PRO A 46 5.71 18.99 0.73
C PRO A 46 6.82 19.08 1.77
N LYS A 47 8.05 19.00 1.31
CA LYS A 47 9.25 19.05 2.16
C LYS A 47 10.16 20.14 1.64
N GLY A 48 10.64 20.98 2.54
CA GLY A 48 11.65 21.97 2.25
C GLY A 48 12.87 21.82 3.16
N ARG A 49 13.97 22.36 2.73
CA ARG A 49 15.17 22.58 3.55
C ARG A 49 15.48 24.05 3.54
N ASP A 50 16.09 24.53 4.61
CA ASP A 50 16.59 25.89 4.70
C ASP A 50 17.56 26.16 3.51
N PRO A 51 17.25 27.14 2.61
CA PRO A 51 18.09 27.44 1.45
C PRO A 51 19.49 27.92 1.83
N MET A 52 19.62 28.47 3.03
CA MET A 52 20.90 28.98 3.57
C MET A 52 21.67 27.96 4.39
N ALA A 53 21.16 26.72 4.56
CA ALA A 53 21.85 25.68 5.29
C ALA A 53 23.23 25.36 4.63
N GLY A 54 24.29 25.50 5.43
CA GLY A 54 25.67 25.34 4.97
C GLY A 54 26.25 26.53 4.19
N LYS A 55 25.46 27.61 4.02
CA LYS A 55 25.89 28.86 3.35
C LYS A 55 26.15 30.00 4.34
N ARG A 56 25.71 29.88 5.60
CA ARG A 56 25.90 30.89 6.65
C ARG A 56 27.28 30.80 7.25
N THR A 57 28.31 30.92 6.42
CA THR A 57 29.70 30.86 6.85
C THR A 57 30.48 31.94 6.12
N SER A 58 31.52 32.51 6.78
CA SER A 58 32.46 33.46 6.19
C SER A 58 33.58 32.81 5.41
N ALA A 59 33.42 31.56 4.97
CA ALA A 59 34.45 30.81 4.27
C ALA A 59 34.74 31.40 2.90
N GLU A 60 36.03 31.64 2.62
CA GLU A 60 36.53 32.05 1.30
C GLU A 60 37.72 31.21 0.86
N SER A 61 37.93 31.10 -0.45
CA SER A 61 39.12 30.47 -0.98
C SER A 61 40.34 31.36 -0.80
N TRP A 62 41.43 30.76 -0.36
CA TRP A 62 42.69 31.48 -0.23
C TRP A 62 43.41 31.71 -1.55
N GLY A 63 42.89 31.14 -2.64
CA GLY A 63 43.46 31.26 -3.97
C GLY A 63 44.65 30.32 -4.25
N VAL A 64 45.55 30.76 -5.06
CA VAL A 64 46.80 30.04 -5.50
C VAL A 64 47.99 30.48 -4.65
N GLY A 65 49.01 29.63 -4.54
CA GLY A 65 50.28 29.97 -3.87
C GLY A 65 50.36 29.57 -2.39
N TYR A 66 49.39 28.86 -1.86
CA TYR A 66 49.38 28.40 -0.45
C TYR A 66 49.61 26.90 -0.27
N ASP A 67 49.94 26.17 -1.33
CA ASP A 67 50.09 24.70 -1.33
C ASP A 67 48.88 23.93 -0.73
N LEU A 68 47.72 24.58 -0.68
CA LEU A 68 46.46 24.06 -0.17
C LEU A 68 45.39 24.03 -1.26
N SER A 69 44.45 23.07 -1.15
CA SER A 69 43.30 23.01 -2.04
C SER A 69 42.50 24.32 -1.98
N ARG A 70 42.00 24.78 -3.14
CA ARG A 70 41.23 26.03 -3.31
C ARG A 70 39.81 25.96 -2.79
N VAL A 71 39.51 25.05 -1.90
CA VAL A 71 38.22 24.94 -1.25
C VAL A 71 38.01 26.12 -0.35
N PRO A 72 36.80 26.73 -0.27
CA PRO A 72 36.54 27.80 0.69
C PRO A 72 36.81 27.32 2.12
N ARG A 73 37.56 28.10 2.86
CA ARG A 73 38.00 27.82 4.22
C ARG A 73 37.44 28.86 5.21
N VAL A 74 37.13 28.42 6.41
CA VAL A 74 36.59 29.31 7.48
C VAL A 74 37.63 30.33 7.84
N LYS A 75 37.24 31.62 7.84
CA LYS A 75 38.08 32.74 8.29
C LYS A 75 38.24 32.74 9.81
N GLY A 76 39.30 33.39 10.29
CA GLY A 76 39.60 33.60 11.71
C GLY A 76 40.66 32.66 12.24
N GLU A 77 41.28 33.01 13.36
CA GLU A 77 42.40 32.29 13.96
C GLU A 77 41.99 31.60 15.28
N ARG A 78 41.03 32.15 16.00
CA ARG A 78 40.66 31.69 17.37
C ARG A 78 39.45 30.70 17.38
N HIS A 79 38.96 30.27 16.23
CA HIS A 79 37.82 29.36 16.15
C HIS A 79 38.31 27.92 15.90
N PRO A 80 37.76 26.90 16.57
CA PRO A 80 38.20 25.50 16.40
C PRO A 80 38.12 24.99 14.96
N ARG A 81 37.32 25.62 14.11
CA ARG A 81 37.16 25.30 12.69
C ARG A 81 37.92 26.24 11.77
N ALA A 82 38.76 27.17 12.30
CA ALA A 82 39.55 28.07 11.48
C ALA A 82 40.41 27.28 10.48
N GLY A 83 40.49 27.74 9.23
CA GLY A 83 41.22 27.07 8.17
C GLY A 83 40.61 25.77 7.63
N THR A 84 39.54 25.22 8.24
CA THR A 84 38.88 24.03 7.74
C THR A 84 38.02 24.36 6.50
N GLY A 85 37.91 23.41 5.57
CA GLY A 85 37.02 23.56 4.40
C GLY A 85 35.55 23.69 4.85
N ALA A 86 34.85 24.65 4.25
CA ALA A 86 33.43 24.88 4.50
C ALA A 86 32.74 25.36 3.21
N PHE A 87 31.42 25.54 3.24
CA PHE A 87 30.59 25.96 2.12
C PHE A 87 30.48 24.94 0.96
N ALA A 88 31.57 24.30 0.54
CA ALA A 88 31.55 23.33 -0.55
C ALA A 88 30.68 22.11 -0.18
N PRO A 89 30.00 21.44 -1.16
CA PRO A 89 29.06 20.34 -0.88
C PRO A 89 29.72 19.13 -0.19
N PHE A 90 30.98 18.89 -0.46
CA PHE A 90 31.74 17.74 0.09
C PHE A 90 32.38 18.01 1.44
N THR A 91 32.27 19.24 1.98
CA THR A 91 32.81 19.58 3.30
C THR A 91 31.82 19.26 4.41
N VAL A 92 32.34 19.04 5.63
CA VAL A 92 31.49 18.81 6.81
C VAL A 92 30.68 20.06 7.13
N GLY A 93 29.34 19.93 7.12
CA GLY A 93 28.43 21.07 7.28
C GLY A 93 28.33 21.98 6.06
N GLY A 94 28.80 21.54 4.89
CA GLY A 94 28.70 22.29 3.65
C GLY A 94 27.27 22.40 3.10
N ARG A 95 27.13 23.20 2.04
CA ARG A 95 25.82 23.40 1.39
C ARG A 95 25.35 22.15 0.63
N MET A 96 24.06 22.01 0.47
CA MET A 96 23.50 21.06 -0.47
C MET A 96 23.46 21.67 -1.87
N CYS A 97 23.87 20.92 -2.92
CA CYS A 97 23.86 21.41 -4.31
C CYS A 97 22.42 21.70 -4.76
N PHE A 98 21.52 20.75 -4.56
CA PHE A 98 20.12 20.84 -4.95
C PHE A 98 19.24 20.61 -3.72
N PRO A 99 18.98 21.66 -2.91
CA PRO A 99 18.12 21.51 -1.74
C PRO A 99 16.67 21.24 -2.16
N LEU A 100 16.00 20.44 -1.37
CA LEU A 100 14.56 20.23 -1.55
C LEU A 100 13.80 21.53 -1.30
N THR A 101 12.91 21.91 -2.21
CA THR A 101 11.99 23.04 -2.09
C THR A 101 10.58 22.55 -1.83
N THR A 102 9.77 23.37 -1.16
CA THR A 102 8.35 23.08 -0.89
C THR A 102 7.50 23.10 -2.15
N GLU A 103 7.98 23.77 -3.20
CA GLU A 103 7.30 23.92 -4.50
C GLU A 103 7.33 22.64 -5.34
N LYS A 104 8.18 21.66 -4.99
CA LYS A 104 8.28 20.39 -5.71
C LYS A 104 6.95 19.66 -5.71
N ILE A 105 6.43 19.38 -6.90
CA ILE A 105 5.22 18.59 -7.10
C ILE A 105 5.55 17.11 -6.84
N TRP A 106 5.02 16.56 -5.74
CA TRP A 106 5.22 15.17 -5.35
C TRP A 106 4.15 14.24 -5.90
N HIS A 107 2.92 14.74 -6.05
CA HIS A 107 1.79 13.94 -6.48
C HIS A 107 1.84 13.69 -7.98
N GLU A 108 1.98 12.42 -8.36
CA GLU A 108 1.87 11.96 -9.75
C GLU A 108 0.39 11.74 -10.08
N LYS A 109 -0.24 12.78 -10.61
CA LYS A 109 -1.65 12.74 -10.99
C LYS A 109 -1.89 11.77 -12.15
N ILE A 110 -3.05 11.10 -12.11
CA ILE A 110 -3.56 10.27 -13.21
C ILE A 110 -4.98 10.71 -13.58
N ASN A 111 -5.41 10.40 -14.80
CA ASN A 111 -6.74 10.68 -15.28
C ASN A 111 -7.79 9.87 -14.52
N LYS A 112 -8.99 10.44 -14.34
CA LYS A 112 -10.11 9.75 -13.65
C LYS A 112 -10.50 8.44 -14.36
N LYS A 113 -10.52 8.44 -15.70
CA LYS A 113 -10.82 7.26 -16.52
C LYS A 113 -9.76 6.16 -16.32
N GLU A 114 -8.48 6.51 -16.34
CA GLU A 114 -7.39 5.54 -16.05
C GLU A 114 -7.51 4.95 -14.65
N ARG A 115 -7.85 5.77 -13.65
CA ARG A 115 -8.06 5.28 -12.27
C ARG A 115 -9.23 4.29 -12.21
N LYS A 116 -10.36 4.59 -12.87
CA LYS A 116 -11.51 3.68 -12.94
C LYS A 116 -11.11 2.35 -13.58
N GLN A 117 -10.41 2.38 -14.71
CA GLN A 117 -9.90 1.18 -15.39
C GLN A 117 -8.92 0.39 -14.50
N ALA A 118 -7.98 1.07 -13.82
CA ALA A 118 -7.05 0.40 -12.92
C ALA A 118 -7.76 -0.37 -11.79
N ILE A 119 -8.84 0.19 -11.22
CA ILE A 119 -9.67 -0.50 -10.22
C ILE A 119 -10.36 -1.72 -10.84
N MET A 120 -10.94 -1.59 -12.04
CA MET A 120 -11.60 -2.69 -12.74
C MET A 120 -10.62 -3.84 -13.02
N HIS A 121 -9.42 -3.56 -13.52
CA HIS A 121 -8.37 -4.57 -13.74
C HIS A 121 -7.89 -5.20 -12.42
N ALA A 122 -7.79 -4.41 -11.33
CA ALA A 122 -7.43 -4.93 -10.03
C ALA A 122 -8.51 -5.87 -9.45
N ILE A 123 -9.80 -5.56 -9.64
CA ILE A 123 -10.93 -6.44 -9.26
C ILE A 123 -10.88 -7.74 -10.10
N ALA A 124 -10.73 -7.64 -11.41
CA ALA A 124 -10.64 -8.80 -12.29
C ALA A 124 -9.49 -9.75 -11.89
N ALA A 125 -8.35 -9.20 -11.50
CA ALA A 125 -7.20 -9.97 -11.02
C ALA A 125 -7.49 -10.79 -9.76
N THR A 126 -8.39 -10.33 -8.88
CA THR A 126 -8.77 -11.08 -7.67
C THR A 126 -9.56 -12.36 -7.95
N ALA A 127 -10.16 -12.47 -9.13
CA ALA A 127 -10.88 -13.67 -9.59
C ALA A 127 -9.97 -14.70 -10.26
N ARG A 128 -8.73 -14.35 -10.60
CA ARG A 128 -7.79 -15.22 -11.30
C ARG A 128 -6.85 -15.92 -10.33
N LEU A 129 -6.89 -17.24 -10.37
CA LEU A 129 -6.08 -18.11 -9.51
C LEU A 129 -4.59 -17.84 -9.66
N GLU A 130 -4.11 -17.61 -10.88
CA GLU A 130 -2.71 -17.35 -11.21
C GLU A 130 -2.16 -16.16 -10.42
N PHE A 131 -2.82 -15.00 -10.50
CA PHE A 131 -2.38 -13.80 -9.79
C PHE A 131 -2.44 -13.95 -8.26
N VAL A 132 -3.45 -14.67 -7.73
CA VAL A 132 -3.59 -14.87 -6.29
C VAL A 132 -2.49 -15.80 -5.75
N LYS A 133 -2.16 -16.86 -6.50
CA LYS A 133 -1.05 -17.77 -6.17
C LYS A 133 0.32 -17.10 -6.32
N GLU A 134 0.54 -16.36 -7.41
CA GLU A 134 1.79 -15.61 -7.65
C GLU A 134 2.07 -14.61 -6.52
N ARG A 135 1.02 -13.99 -5.99
CA ARG A 135 1.14 -13.11 -4.83
C ARG A 135 1.50 -13.85 -3.53
N GLY A 136 1.42 -15.18 -3.49
CA GLY A 136 1.77 -16.02 -2.36
C GLY A 136 0.67 -16.11 -1.29
N HIS A 137 -0.59 -15.96 -1.66
CA HIS A 137 -1.70 -16.24 -0.76
C HIS A 137 -1.91 -17.75 -0.59
N LEU A 138 -2.26 -18.16 0.65
CA LEU A 138 -2.55 -19.54 1.01
C LEU A 138 -4.05 -19.71 1.25
N PHE A 139 -4.67 -20.66 0.57
CA PHE A 139 -6.09 -21.00 0.71
C PHE A 139 -6.34 -22.42 0.23
N GLY A 140 -7.44 -23.03 0.69
CA GLY A 140 -7.77 -24.41 0.32
C GLY A 140 -8.05 -24.56 -1.19
N GLU A 141 -7.62 -25.66 -1.76
CA GLU A 141 -7.75 -25.93 -3.21
C GLU A 141 -9.21 -25.99 -3.69
N ASP A 142 -10.14 -26.35 -2.80
CA ASP A 142 -11.59 -26.47 -3.11
C ASP A 142 -12.31 -25.12 -3.25
N ILE A 143 -11.60 -23.99 -3.10
CA ILE A 143 -12.22 -22.67 -3.08
C ILE A 143 -12.21 -22.06 -4.48
N SER A 144 -13.42 -21.73 -4.98
CA SER A 144 -13.55 -20.95 -6.21
C SER A 144 -13.30 -19.46 -5.95
N LEU A 145 -12.50 -18.83 -6.81
CA LEU A 145 -12.27 -17.39 -6.76
C LEU A 145 -13.19 -16.65 -7.75
N PRO A 146 -13.64 -15.44 -7.39
CA PRO A 146 -13.53 -14.79 -6.08
C PRO A 146 -14.41 -15.51 -5.04
N VAL A 147 -14.00 -15.47 -3.76
CA VAL A 147 -14.78 -16.08 -2.68
C VAL A 147 -16.01 -15.21 -2.39
N VAL A 148 -17.20 -15.80 -2.50
CA VAL A 148 -18.46 -15.09 -2.22
C VAL A 148 -19.15 -15.74 -1.03
N VAL A 149 -19.54 -14.92 -0.06
CA VAL A 149 -20.16 -15.37 1.21
C VAL A 149 -21.48 -14.64 1.43
N VAL A 150 -22.37 -15.25 2.20
CA VAL A 150 -23.66 -14.66 2.58
C VAL A 150 -23.48 -13.37 3.40
N ASP A 151 -24.47 -12.48 3.34
CA ASP A 151 -24.41 -11.16 4.00
C ASP A 151 -24.38 -11.23 5.53
N LYS A 152 -24.75 -12.37 6.14
CA LYS A 152 -24.61 -12.61 7.59
C LYS A 152 -23.17 -12.40 8.12
N LEU A 153 -22.16 -12.48 7.23
CA LEU A 153 -20.78 -12.16 7.57
C LEU A 153 -20.60 -10.71 8.05
N GLU A 154 -21.39 -9.76 7.55
CA GLU A 154 -21.31 -8.33 7.91
C GLU A 154 -21.68 -8.04 9.36
N GLU A 155 -22.49 -8.91 9.98
CA GLU A 155 -23.03 -8.75 11.35
C GLU A 155 -22.06 -9.22 12.44
N ILE A 156 -20.98 -9.90 12.05
CA ILE A 156 -20.02 -10.46 12.99
C ILE A 156 -19.18 -9.34 13.61
N SER A 157 -19.27 -9.19 14.93
CA SER A 157 -18.51 -8.18 15.67
C SER A 157 -17.35 -8.74 16.50
N LYS A 158 -17.33 -10.06 16.75
CA LYS A 158 -16.31 -10.70 17.60
C LYS A 158 -15.22 -11.37 16.76
N THR A 159 -13.96 -11.10 17.09
CA THR A 159 -12.78 -11.69 16.41
C THR A 159 -12.74 -13.21 16.53
N ARG A 160 -13.22 -13.77 17.66
CA ARG A 160 -13.25 -15.23 17.88
C ARG A 160 -14.17 -15.92 16.86
N GLU A 161 -15.37 -15.41 16.67
CA GLU A 161 -16.33 -15.93 15.69
C GLU A 161 -15.78 -15.84 14.27
N LEU A 162 -15.22 -14.68 13.90
CA LEU A 162 -14.59 -14.51 12.59
C LEU A 162 -13.45 -15.49 12.35
N ARG A 163 -12.62 -15.77 13.37
CA ARG A 163 -11.55 -16.76 13.29
C ARG A 163 -12.07 -18.17 13.01
N GLU A 164 -13.14 -18.58 13.68
CA GLU A 164 -13.75 -19.90 13.49
C GLU A 164 -14.34 -20.03 12.07
N ILE A 165 -14.97 -18.96 11.56
CA ILE A 165 -15.49 -18.92 10.19
C ILE A 165 -14.37 -19.01 9.16
N LEU A 166 -13.29 -18.26 9.33
CA LEU A 166 -12.14 -18.33 8.42
C LEU A 166 -11.49 -19.72 8.39
N LYS A 167 -11.47 -20.45 9.52
CA LYS A 167 -11.03 -21.83 9.56
C LYS A 167 -11.94 -22.75 8.77
N LYS A 168 -13.27 -22.63 8.96
CA LYS A 168 -14.26 -23.40 8.20
C LYS A 168 -14.18 -23.11 6.70
N LEU A 169 -13.96 -21.88 6.31
CA LEU A 169 -13.77 -21.47 4.92
C LEU A 169 -12.40 -21.82 4.33
N SER A 170 -11.49 -22.46 5.09
CA SER A 170 -10.12 -22.78 4.67
C SER A 170 -9.32 -21.56 4.20
N LEU A 171 -9.54 -20.40 4.84
CA LEU A 171 -8.86 -19.13 4.57
C LEU A 171 -7.94 -18.70 5.71
N TRP A 172 -7.96 -19.44 6.83
CA TRP A 172 -7.19 -19.08 8.03
C TRP A 172 -5.68 -19.16 7.82
N GLU A 173 -5.21 -20.08 6.99
CA GLU A 173 -3.79 -20.26 6.67
C GLU A 173 -3.13 -18.98 6.14
N ASP A 174 -3.86 -18.19 5.36
CA ASP A 174 -3.35 -16.92 4.85
C ASP A 174 -3.14 -15.88 5.96
N VAL A 175 -4.00 -15.86 6.96
CA VAL A 175 -3.84 -15.00 8.14
C VAL A 175 -2.63 -15.46 8.99
N GLU A 176 -2.43 -16.78 9.13
CA GLU A 176 -1.23 -17.32 9.80
C GLU A 176 0.05 -17.00 9.03
N ARG A 177 0.03 -17.12 7.71
CA ARG A 177 1.14 -16.66 6.84
C ARG A 177 1.48 -15.21 7.13
N ALA A 178 0.46 -14.34 7.17
CA ALA A 178 0.66 -12.92 7.45
C ALA A 178 1.19 -12.68 8.87
N LYS A 179 0.75 -13.45 9.87
CA LYS A 179 1.25 -13.40 11.24
C LYS A 179 2.72 -13.80 11.32
N LYS A 180 3.09 -14.93 10.72
CA LYS A 180 4.49 -15.43 10.65
C LYS A 180 5.40 -14.44 9.90
N GLY A 181 4.89 -13.74 8.90
CA GLY A 181 5.61 -12.76 8.10
C GLY A 181 5.80 -11.38 8.75
N ILE A 182 5.35 -11.17 9.98
CA ILE A 182 5.58 -9.91 10.71
C ILE A 182 7.07 -9.82 11.06
N ARG A 183 7.71 -8.74 10.61
CA ARG A 183 9.15 -8.52 10.87
C ARG A 183 9.44 -7.07 11.22
N ILE A 184 10.55 -6.84 11.90
CA ILE A 184 11.03 -5.49 12.18
C ILE A 184 11.43 -4.83 10.86
N ARG A 185 10.96 -3.60 10.66
CA ARG A 185 11.25 -2.81 9.47
C ARG A 185 12.73 -2.45 9.39
N ALA A 186 13.33 -2.60 8.23
CA ALA A 186 14.65 -2.06 7.95
C ALA A 186 14.62 -0.52 7.90
N GLY A 187 15.75 0.10 8.20
CA GLY A 187 15.92 1.56 8.13
C GLY A 187 15.29 2.33 9.29
N LYS A 188 15.37 3.65 9.22
CA LYS A 188 14.97 4.60 10.29
C LYS A 188 13.46 4.68 10.56
N GLY A 189 12.63 4.09 9.71
CA GLY A 189 11.17 4.03 9.90
C GLY A 189 10.75 3.35 11.20
N LYS A 190 11.54 2.39 11.71
CA LYS A 190 11.30 1.72 12.99
C LYS A 190 11.37 2.66 14.19
N MET A 191 12.23 3.68 14.13
CA MET A 191 12.37 4.71 15.17
C MET A 191 11.28 5.79 15.08
N ARG A 192 10.53 5.84 13.97
CA ARG A 192 9.46 6.81 13.69
C ARG A 192 8.07 6.24 13.86
N GLY A 193 7.85 5.34 14.82
CA GLY A 193 6.55 4.72 15.10
C GLY A 193 6.13 3.61 14.12
N ARG A 194 6.95 3.22 13.14
CA ARG A 194 6.64 2.18 12.16
C ARG A 194 7.57 0.97 12.32
N ARG A 195 7.63 0.42 13.53
CA ARG A 195 8.58 -0.64 13.90
C ARG A 195 8.40 -1.91 13.06
N TYR A 196 7.16 -2.33 12.83
CA TYR A 196 6.87 -3.59 12.16
C TYR A 196 6.42 -3.40 10.71
N LYS A 197 6.80 -4.34 9.84
CA LYS A 197 6.25 -4.54 8.50
C LYS A 197 5.37 -5.79 8.54
N LYS A 198 4.09 -5.65 8.15
CA LYS A 198 3.10 -6.73 8.16
C LYS A 198 2.72 -7.05 6.72
N PRO A 199 2.80 -8.32 6.27
CA PRO A 199 2.25 -8.74 4.98
C PRO A 199 0.75 -8.50 4.93
N LYS A 200 0.22 -8.26 3.74
CA LYS A 200 -1.22 -8.19 3.52
C LYS A 200 -1.80 -9.59 3.34
N SER A 201 -2.97 -9.80 3.91
CA SER A 201 -3.79 -11.00 3.85
C SER A 201 -5.13 -10.66 3.20
N ILE A 202 -6.17 -11.33 3.61
CA ILE A 202 -7.53 -11.25 3.08
C ILE A 202 -8.06 -9.82 3.07
N LEU A 203 -8.77 -9.47 2.01
CA LEU A 203 -9.59 -8.28 1.93
C LEU A 203 -11.05 -8.68 1.96
N PHE A 204 -11.80 -8.21 2.94
CA PHE A 204 -13.26 -8.31 2.95
C PHE A 204 -13.86 -7.12 2.23
N VAL A 205 -14.73 -7.39 1.27
CA VAL A 205 -15.50 -6.35 0.58
C VAL A 205 -16.98 -6.55 0.94
N ILE A 206 -17.52 -5.56 1.61
CA ILE A 206 -18.86 -5.58 2.21
C ILE A 206 -19.75 -4.48 1.63
N SER A 207 -21.04 -4.67 1.74
CA SER A 207 -22.02 -3.67 1.36
C SER A 207 -22.14 -2.55 2.40
N GLN A 208 -22.23 -2.94 3.68
CA GLN A 208 -22.32 -2.03 4.83
C GLN A 208 -21.55 -2.63 6.02
N ASP A 209 -20.93 -1.77 6.84
CA ASP A 209 -20.24 -2.22 8.04
C ASP A 209 -21.20 -2.30 9.22
N LYS A 210 -21.64 -3.52 9.55
CA LYS A 210 -22.47 -3.80 10.71
C LYS A 210 -21.67 -4.31 11.93
N GLY A 211 -20.32 -4.29 11.84
CA GLY A 211 -19.45 -4.72 12.93
C GLY A 211 -18.23 -5.52 12.49
N LEU A 212 -18.17 -5.99 11.24
CA LEU A 212 -17.09 -6.82 10.72
C LEU A 212 -15.73 -6.13 10.82
N ARG A 213 -15.67 -4.81 10.63
CA ARG A 213 -14.43 -4.03 10.74
C ARG A 213 -13.83 -4.13 12.15
N LYS A 214 -14.67 -4.17 13.21
CA LYS A 214 -14.21 -4.37 14.59
C LYS A 214 -13.65 -5.78 14.78
N ALA A 215 -14.34 -6.82 14.27
CA ALA A 215 -13.90 -8.20 14.36
C ALA A 215 -12.58 -8.46 13.62
N ALA A 216 -12.39 -7.87 12.44
CA ALA A 216 -11.22 -8.06 11.58
C ALA A 216 -10.01 -7.23 11.99
N ARG A 217 -10.15 -6.10 12.65
CA ARG A 217 -9.10 -5.12 12.95
C ARG A 217 -7.87 -5.71 13.64
N ASN A 218 -8.07 -6.72 14.49
CA ASN A 218 -6.96 -7.36 15.23
C ASN A 218 -6.25 -8.47 14.42
N LEU A 219 -6.83 -8.92 13.31
CA LEU A 219 -6.22 -9.97 12.49
C LEU A 219 -5.10 -9.40 11.62
N PRO A 220 -3.91 -10.04 11.62
CA PRO A 220 -2.76 -9.53 10.89
C PRO A 220 -2.98 -9.53 9.37
N GLY A 221 -2.78 -8.36 8.76
CA GLY A 221 -2.86 -8.20 7.31
C GLY A 221 -4.26 -8.17 6.71
N VAL A 222 -5.30 -8.41 7.49
CA VAL A 222 -6.70 -8.36 7.07
C VAL A 222 -7.17 -6.92 6.98
N ASP A 223 -7.86 -6.58 5.90
CA ASP A 223 -8.53 -5.28 5.73
C ASP A 223 -10.01 -5.51 5.39
N VAL A 224 -10.84 -4.55 5.76
CA VAL A 224 -12.29 -4.53 5.43
C VAL A 224 -12.59 -3.21 4.73
N ALA A 225 -13.30 -3.27 3.63
CA ALA A 225 -13.72 -2.11 2.87
C ALA A 225 -15.15 -2.26 2.37
N THR A 226 -15.89 -1.16 2.33
CA THR A 226 -17.14 -1.09 1.58
C THR A 226 -16.86 -0.96 0.09
N VAL A 227 -17.85 -1.22 -0.75
CA VAL A 227 -17.70 -1.09 -2.22
C VAL A 227 -17.27 0.31 -2.61
N GLU A 228 -17.76 1.34 -1.92
CA GLU A 228 -17.43 2.75 -2.17
C GLU A 228 -15.98 3.11 -1.76
N GLU A 229 -15.44 2.45 -0.72
CA GLU A 229 -14.07 2.66 -0.26
C GLU A 229 -13.03 1.89 -1.09
N LEU A 230 -13.47 1.06 -2.04
CA LEU A 230 -12.56 0.26 -2.85
C LEU A 230 -11.59 1.14 -3.62
N ASN A 231 -10.32 0.84 -3.44
CA ASN A 231 -9.24 1.51 -4.15
C ASN A 231 -8.15 0.52 -4.57
N VAL A 232 -7.30 0.96 -5.48
CA VAL A 232 -6.22 0.11 -6.01
C VAL A 232 -5.23 -0.31 -4.92
N LEU A 233 -5.00 0.52 -3.88
CA LEU A 233 -4.09 0.17 -2.77
C LEU A 233 -4.61 -1.00 -1.92
N LEU A 234 -5.93 -1.15 -1.80
CA LEU A 234 -6.54 -2.27 -1.10
C LEU A 234 -6.51 -3.56 -1.93
N LEU A 235 -6.81 -3.45 -3.24
CA LEU A 235 -6.89 -4.59 -4.16
C LEU A 235 -5.51 -5.09 -4.61
N ALA A 236 -4.59 -4.15 -4.83
CA ALA A 236 -3.24 -4.44 -5.33
C ALA A 236 -2.17 -3.74 -4.48
N PRO A 237 -2.00 -4.10 -3.19
CA PRO A 237 -1.01 -3.47 -2.33
C PRO A 237 0.41 -3.65 -2.90
N GLY A 238 1.13 -2.54 -3.05
CA GLY A 238 2.47 -2.53 -3.63
C GLY A 238 2.53 -2.57 -5.15
N GLY A 239 1.38 -2.45 -5.85
CA GLY A 239 1.31 -2.48 -7.31
C GLY A 239 1.20 -3.89 -7.91
N HIS A 240 1.19 -4.92 -7.08
CA HIS A 240 1.00 -6.31 -7.51
C HIS A 240 -0.48 -6.70 -7.38
N PRO A 241 -1.16 -7.08 -8.46
CA PRO A 241 -2.57 -7.53 -8.44
C PRO A 241 -2.72 -8.90 -7.77
N GLY A 242 -3.97 -9.34 -7.59
CA GLY A 242 -4.27 -10.69 -7.11
C GLY A 242 -4.34 -10.84 -5.60
N ARG A 243 -4.80 -9.83 -4.87
CA ARG A 243 -5.08 -9.98 -3.43
C ARG A 243 -6.26 -10.92 -3.20
N LEU A 244 -6.11 -11.84 -2.24
CA LEU A 244 -7.21 -12.73 -1.82
C LEU A 244 -8.37 -11.90 -1.25
N THR A 245 -9.54 -11.96 -1.91
CA THR A 245 -10.72 -11.17 -1.55
C THR A 245 -11.91 -12.06 -1.24
N VAL A 246 -12.65 -11.66 -0.21
CA VAL A 246 -13.92 -12.24 0.20
C VAL A 246 -15.00 -11.19 0.02
N TRP A 247 -16.01 -11.50 -0.79
CA TRP A 247 -17.11 -10.61 -1.15
C TRP A 247 -18.39 -11.05 -0.45
N THR A 248 -19.18 -10.12 0.06
CA THR A 248 -20.56 -10.40 0.43
C THR A 248 -21.46 -10.35 -0.80
N GLU A 249 -22.58 -11.06 -0.78
CA GLU A 249 -23.51 -11.10 -1.90
C GLU A 249 -24.02 -9.70 -2.27
N SER A 250 -24.43 -8.94 -1.27
CA SER A 250 -24.89 -7.56 -1.45
C SER A 250 -23.81 -6.63 -1.97
N ALA A 251 -22.54 -6.85 -1.61
CA ALA A 251 -21.41 -6.10 -2.17
C ALA A 251 -21.24 -6.34 -3.68
N ILE A 252 -21.44 -7.57 -4.15
CA ILE A 252 -21.38 -7.87 -5.59
C ILE A 252 -22.50 -7.17 -6.35
N LYS A 253 -23.71 -7.13 -5.80
CA LYS A 253 -24.85 -6.42 -6.41
C LYS A 253 -24.57 -4.91 -6.52
N LYS A 254 -24.09 -4.28 -5.44
CA LYS A 254 -23.67 -2.86 -5.45
C LYS A 254 -22.52 -2.61 -6.43
N LEU A 255 -21.59 -3.54 -6.53
CA LEU A 255 -20.48 -3.42 -7.49
C LEU A 255 -20.99 -3.40 -8.94
N ALA A 256 -22.00 -4.20 -9.26
CA ALA A 256 -22.62 -4.20 -10.58
C ALA A 256 -23.23 -2.85 -10.94
N GLU A 257 -23.91 -2.19 -9.99
CA GLU A 257 -24.48 -0.86 -10.16
C GLU A 257 -23.40 0.22 -10.32
N HIS A 258 -22.28 0.11 -9.60
CA HIS A 258 -21.20 1.11 -9.62
C HIS A 258 -20.35 1.08 -10.90
N PHE A 259 -20.27 -0.06 -11.57
CA PHE A 259 -19.43 -0.28 -12.76
C PHE A 259 -20.24 -0.66 -14.03
N SER A 260 -21.55 -0.49 -13.96
CA SER A 260 -22.43 -0.55 -15.17
C SER A 260 -22.14 0.59 -16.14
#